data_8ebe73e0429e3ff81c43e628809694e6
#
_entry.id   8ebe73e0429e3ff81c43e628809694e6
#
_cell.length_a   1.000
_cell.length_b   1.000
_cell.length_c   1.000
_cell.angle_alpha   90.00
_cell.angle_beta   90.00
_cell.angle_gamma   90.00
#
_symmetry.space_group_name_H-M   'P 1'
#
loop_
_entity.id
_entity.type
_entity.pdbx_description
1 polymer ?
#
loop_
_entity_poly.entity_id
_entity_poly.type
_entity_poly.pdbx_seq_one_letter_code
_entity_poly.pdbx_strand_id
1 'polypeptide(L)'
;LCAVWLLGFCAAVCPAYAGDGDHLLPVAGTQWKGRKVAFMGDSITDKAHVGTTKNYWQYLQEMLGLVPFVYGINGQQWRDVPGQCEKLRAERGGDIDAILIFAGTNDFNSGTPLGEWYTTGEVPVEVSGPRSEIRTRRTLSMDGDTFRGRINIAMSYLKANFPDKQVILLTPIHRGYARFGDNNIQPDESYPNSLGLYADAYVDAVKEAANVWAVPVIDLNSICGLYPNADSHARYFHDARSDRLHPNAEGHYRMAKALAYQLSSYPANFE
;
A
#
# COMPACT_ATOMS: atom_id res chain seq x y z
N LEU A 1 -8.06 -34.22 -63.92
CA LEU A 1 -7.14 -33.15 -63.43
C LEU A 1 -7.55 -32.82 -62.03
N CYS A 2 -6.95 -33.51 -61.02
CA CYS A 2 -7.08 -33.19 -59.58
C CYS A 2 -5.92 -32.30 -59.19
N ALA A 3 -6.22 -31.11 -58.74
CA ALA A 3 -5.24 -30.20 -58.10
C ALA A 3 -5.17 -30.52 -56.60
N VAL A 4 -4.00 -31.00 -56.15
CA VAL A 4 -3.69 -31.20 -54.74
C VAL A 4 -3.13 -29.90 -54.18
N TRP A 5 -3.82 -29.31 -53.22
CA TRP A 5 -3.31 -28.20 -52.43
C TRP A 5 -2.50 -28.70 -51.25
N LEU A 6 -1.17 -28.49 -51.29
CA LEU A 6 -0.28 -28.70 -50.16
C LEU A 6 -0.43 -27.53 -49.19
N LEU A 7 -1.06 -27.81 -48.04
CA LEU A 7 -1.02 -26.91 -46.87
C LEU A 7 0.33 -27.06 -46.18
N GLY A 8 1.20 -26.08 -46.38
CA GLY A 8 2.44 -25.95 -45.63
C GLY A 8 2.14 -25.58 -44.17
N PHE A 9 2.36 -26.51 -43.24
CA PHE A 9 2.42 -26.25 -41.81
C PHE A 9 3.71 -25.47 -41.49
N CYS A 10 3.62 -24.20 -41.27
CA CYS A 10 4.68 -23.41 -40.70
C CYS A 10 4.71 -23.71 -39.19
N ALA A 11 5.58 -24.63 -38.77
CA ALA A 11 5.86 -24.86 -37.37
C ALA A 11 6.61 -23.61 -36.82
N ALA A 12 5.91 -22.75 -36.13
CA ALA A 12 6.54 -21.70 -35.34
C ALA A 12 7.30 -22.39 -34.19
N VAL A 13 8.63 -22.45 -34.32
CA VAL A 13 9.53 -22.87 -33.25
C VAL A 13 9.46 -21.79 -32.19
N CYS A 14 8.70 -22.07 -31.12
CA CYS A 14 8.84 -21.29 -29.88
C CYS A 14 10.28 -21.53 -29.37
N PRO A 15 11.08 -20.49 -29.18
CA PRO A 15 12.37 -20.66 -28.50
C PRO A 15 12.10 -21.14 -27.07
N ALA A 16 12.73 -22.29 -26.74
CA ALA A 16 12.75 -22.78 -25.38
C ALA A 16 13.40 -21.74 -24.48
N TYR A 17 12.63 -21.20 -23.56
CA TYR A 17 13.11 -20.32 -22.50
C TYR A 17 13.91 -21.20 -21.52
N ALA A 18 15.22 -21.14 -21.60
CA ALA A 18 16.13 -21.63 -20.59
C ALA A 18 16.96 -20.46 -20.07
N GLY A 19 16.92 -20.26 -18.77
CA GLY A 19 17.93 -19.44 -18.12
C GLY A 19 17.39 -18.43 -17.10
N ASP A 20 17.86 -18.58 -15.89
CA ASP A 20 17.85 -17.66 -14.78
C ASP A 20 18.15 -16.22 -15.23
N GLY A 21 17.13 -15.40 -15.31
CA GLY A 21 17.22 -13.99 -15.62
C GLY A 21 15.89 -13.34 -15.32
N ASP A 22 15.91 -12.39 -14.46
CA ASP A 22 14.81 -11.53 -14.03
C ASP A 22 14.02 -11.01 -15.25
N HIS A 23 12.96 -11.71 -15.64
CA HIS A 23 12.11 -11.33 -16.77
C HIS A 23 11.08 -10.28 -16.35
N LEU A 24 11.59 -9.13 -15.91
CA LEU A 24 10.80 -7.92 -15.76
C LEU A 24 10.46 -7.41 -17.17
N LEU A 25 9.30 -7.79 -17.68
CA LEU A 25 8.78 -7.14 -18.87
C LEU A 25 8.31 -5.74 -18.47
N PRO A 26 8.97 -4.67 -18.94
CA PRO A 26 8.48 -3.33 -18.68
C PRO A 26 7.09 -3.18 -19.29
N VAL A 27 6.17 -2.62 -18.54
CA VAL A 27 4.86 -2.25 -19.07
C VAL A 27 5.07 -1.10 -20.05
N ALA A 28 5.08 -1.41 -21.33
CA ALA A 28 5.36 -0.44 -22.38
C ALA A 28 4.29 0.65 -22.41
N GLY A 29 4.71 1.91 -22.44
CA GLY A 29 3.79 3.06 -22.59
C GLY A 29 3.03 3.45 -21.32
N THR A 30 3.51 3.09 -20.14
CA THR A 30 2.87 3.48 -18.88
C THR A 30 2.97 4.98 -18.61
N GLN A 31 1.87 5.58 -18.13
CA GLN A 31 1.83 6.98 -17.66
C GLN A 31 2.76 7.24 -16.46
N TRP A 32 3.29 6.20 -15.83
CA TRP A 32 4.19 6.27 -14.69
C TRP A 32 5.65 6.51 -15.04
N LYS A 33 6.04 6.37 -16.32
CA LYS A 33 7.43 6.55 -16.75
C LYS A 33 7.92 7.98 -16.47
N GLY A 34 9.01 8.07 -15.70
CA GLY A 34 9.62 9.33 -15.27
C GLY A 34 8.87 10.05 -14.15
N ARG A 35 7.72 9.53 -13.68
CA ARG A 35 6.95 10.14 -12.59
C ARG A 35 7.64 9.96 -11.25
N LYS A 36 7.67 11.05 -10.49
CA LYS A 36 8.26 11.13 -9.15
C LYS A 36 7.24 10.64 -8.13
N VAL A 37 7.53 9.52 -7.47
CA VAL A 37 6.59 8.85 -6.57
C VAL A 37 7.18 8.75 -5.18
N ALA A 38 6.48 9.31 -4.18
CA ALA A 38 6.83 9.16 -2.78
C ALA A 38 6.21 7.88 -2.20
N PHE A 39 7.01 7.12 -1.47
CA PHE A 39 6.59 5.90 -0.77
C PHE A 39 6.68 6.13 0.73
N MET A 40 5.52 6.21 1.38
CA MET A 40 5.35 6.31 2.83
C MET A 40 5.07 4.92 3.41
N GLY A 41 5.46 4.69 4.64
CA GLY A 41 5.14 3.42 5.29
C GLY A 41 6.10 3.03 6.41
N ASP A 42 6.20 1.73 6.60
CA ASP A 42 6.94 1.08 7.67
C ASP A 42 8.16 0.28 7.15
N SER A 43 8.53 -0.79 7.87
CA SER A 43 9.67 -1.67 7.56
C SER A 43 9.64 -2.27 6.16
N ILE A 44 8.45 -2.58 5.63
CA ILE A 44 8.29 -3.20 4.30
C ILE A 44 8.59 -2.18 3.18
N THR A 45 8.47 -0.88 3.50
CA THR A 45 8.80 0.22 2.58
C THR A 45 10.22 0.77 2.80
N ASP A 46 10.81 0.59 4.00
CA ASP A 46 12.07 1.19 4.41
C ASP A 46 13.21 0.90 3.43
N LYS A 47 13.96 1.94 3.07
CA LYS A 47 15.17 1.84 2.24
C LYS A 47 16.34 1.08 2.92
N ALA A 48 16.22 0.79 4.21
CA ALA A 48 17.15 -0.09 4.92
C ALA A 48 17.01 -1.57 4.53
N HIS A 49 16.04 -1.93 3.68
CA HIS A 49 15.84 -3.28 3.18
C HIS A 49 15.59 -4.31 4.29
N VAL A 50 14.63 -4.02 5.18
CA VAL A 50 14.31 -4.91 6.29
C VAL A 50 13.79 -6.26 5.78
N GLY A 51 14.53 -7.32 6.04
CA GLY A 51 14.16 -8.68 5.62
C GLY A 51 14.29 -8.99 4.13
N THR A 52 14.84 -8.08 3.31
CA THR A 52 14.94 -8.24 1.85
C THR A 52 16.23 -7.68 1.28
N THR A 53 16.59 -8.12 0.09
CA THR A 53 17.68 -7.53 -0.71
C THR A 53 17.17 -6.54 -1.74
N LYS A 54 15.84 -6.51 -2.00
CA LYS A 54 15.22 -5.61 -2.98
C LYS A 54 13.76 -5.37 -2.61
N ASN A 55 13.36 -4.10 -2.51
CA ASN A 55 12.03 -3.70 -2.12
C ASN A 55 11.07 -3.58 -3.33
N TYR A 56 9.77 -3.64 -3.09
CA TYR A 56 8.71 -3.53 -4.11
C TYR A 56 8.80 -2.23 -4.92
N TRP A 57 9.19 -1.11 -4.32
CA TRP A 57 9.33 0.16 -5.03
C TRP A 57 10.52 0.18 -6.01
N GLN A 58 11.59 -0.62 -5.79
CA GLN A 58 12.67 -0.81 -6.76
C GLN A 58 12.19 -1.62 -7.97
N TYR A 59 11.39 -2.66 -7.73
CA TYR A 59 10.76 -3.40 -8.83
C TYR A 59 9.77 -2.52 -9.61
N LEU A 60 8.99 -1.65 -8.95
CA LEU A 60 8.13 -0.69 -9.64
C LEU A 60 8.92 0.31 -10.49
N GLN A 61 10.09 0.77 -10.00
CA GLN A 61 10.99 1.59 -10.80
C GLN A 61 11.40 0.86 -12.09
N GLU A 62 11.74 -0.42 -12.02
CA GLU A 62 12.13 -1.21 -13.19
C GLU A 62 10.94 -1.52 -14.11
N MET A 63 9.78 -1.87 -13.55
CA MET A 63 8.58 -2.24 -14.32
C MET A 63 7.92 -1.03 -15.00
N LEU A 64 7.81 0.09 -14.29
CA LEU A 64 7.02 1.25 -14.70
C LEU A 64 7.89 2.44 -15.12
N GLY A 65 9.18 2.43 -14.81
CA GLY A 65 10.09 3.53 -15.09
C GLY A 65 9.85 4.76 -14.20
N LEU A 66 9.16 4.62 -13.06
CA LEU A 66 8.95 5.69 -12.08
C LEU A 66 10.24 6.03 -11.32
N VAL A 67 10.28 7.20 -10.70
CA VAL A 67 11.40 7.67 -9.87
C VAL A 67 10.97 7.64 -8.40
N PRO A 68 11.44 6.68 -7.59
CA PRO A 68 10.99 6.51 -6.22
C PRO A 68 11.69 7.47 -5.25
N PHE A 69 10.93 8.02 -4.29
CA PHE A 69 11.39 8.74 -3.11
C PHE A 69 10.82 8.07 -1.86
N VAL A 70 11.67 7.48 -1.04
CA VAL A 70 11.26 6.58 0.04
C VAL A 70 11.39 7.28 1.39
N TYR A 71 10.28 7.32 2.13
CA TYR A 71 10.15 7.94 3.44
C TYR A 71 9.71 6.95 4.53
N GLY A 72 9.32 5.74 4.13
CA GLY A 72 8.99 4.66 5.07
C GLY A 72 10.15 4.33 6.00
N ILE A 73 9.85 4.08 7.28
CA ILE A 73 10.83 3.77 8.32
C ILE A 73 10.34 2.58 9.14
N ASN A 74 11.24 1.64 9.43
CA ASN A 74 10.96 0.44 10.22
C ASN A 74 10.23 0.78 11.53
N GLY A 75 9.17 0.04 11.82
CA GLY A 75 8.39 0.15 13.05
C GLY A 75 7.37 1.29 13.07
N GLN A 76 7.35 2.17 12.06
CA GLN A 76 6.42 3.30 12.02
C GLN A 76 4.97 2.85 11.78
N GLN A 77 4.04 3.69 12.25
CA GLN A 77 2.59 3.52 12.26
C GLN A 77 1.93 4.66 11.49
N TRP A 78 0.61 4.64 11.35
CA TRP A 78 -0.13 5.74 10.74
C TRP A 78 0.08 7.09 11.44
N ARG A 79 0.33 7.11 12.75
CA ARG A 79 0.66 8.35 13.50
C ARG A 79 1.94 9.02 13.01
N ASP A 80 2.85 8.26 12.38
CA ASP A 80 4.15 8.75 11.91
C ASP A 80 4.11 9.26 10.46
N VAL A 81 3.05 8.91 9.71
CA VAL A 81 2.87 9.31 8.30
C VAL A 81 2.89 10.84 8.10
N PRO A 82 2.27 11.67 8.97
CA PRO A 82 2.41 13.13 8.84
C PRO A 82 3.84 13.60 8.85
N GLY A 83 4.70 13.07 9.73
CA GLY A 83 6.13 13.41 9.77
C GLY A 83 6.89 12.98 8.51
N GLN A 84 6.54 11.84 7.91
CA GLN A 84 7.08 11.43 6.60
C GLN A 84 6.66 12.42 5.50
N CYS A 85 5.40 12.90 5.53
CA CYS A 85 4.89 13.89 4.58
C CYS A 85 5.53 15.27 4.78
N GLU A 86 5.79 15.69 6.01
CA GLU A 86 6.52 16.92 6.33
C GLU A 86 7.95 16.88 5.76
N LYS A 87 8.63 15.74 5.92
CA LYS A 87 9.95 15.52 5.33
C LYS A 87 9.90 15.57 3.81
N LEU A 88 8.93 14.90 3.17
CA LEU A 88 8.71 15.00 1.73
C LEU A 88 8.56 16.47 1.31
N ARG A 89 7.70 17.23 1.99
CA ARG A 89 7.46 18.64 1.69
C ARG A 89 8.73 19.49 1.83
N ALA A 90 9.50 19.27 2.89
CA ALA A 90 10.76 19.99 3.14
C ALA A 90 11.82 19.69 2.07
N GLU A 91 11.92 18.45 1.61
CA GLU A 91 12.92 18.00 0.63
C GLU A 91 12.53 18.28 -0.83
N ARG A 92 11.23 18.26 -1.15
CA ARG A 92 10.72 18.28 -2.52
C ARG A 92 9.72 19.39 -2.81
N GLY A 93 9.09 19.98 -1.79
CA GLY A 93 7.99 20.92 -2.00
C GLY A 93 6.85 20.24 -2.78
N GLY A 94 6.51 20.81 -3.95
CA GLY A 94 5.53 20.26 -4.90
C GLY A 94 6.11 19.38 -5.98
N ASP A 95 7.45 19.14 -5.99
CA ASP A 95 8.15 18.38 -7.04
C ASP A 95 7.99 16.86 -6.82
N ILE A 96 6.74 16.42 -6.84
CA ILE A 96 6.28 15.03 -6.74
C ILE A 96 5.02 14.86 -7.58
N ASP A 97 4.79 13.69 -8.17
CA ASP A 97 3.58 13.38 -8.95
C ASP A 97 2.56 12.59 -8.14
N ALA A 98 3.02 11.62 -7.35
CA ALA A 98 2.14 10.75 -6.58
C ALA A 98 2.74 10.36 -5.22
N ILE A 99 1.86 9.97 -4.29
CA ILE A 99 2.20 9.51 -2.94
C ILE A 99 1.47 8.19 -2.70
N LEU A 100 2.22 7.12 -2.43
CA LEU A 100 1.73 5.81 -2.05
C LEU A 100 1.98 5.58 -0.56
N ILE A 101 0.94 5.15 0.19
CA ILE A 101 1.04 4.95 1.63
C ILE A 101 0.73 3.49 1.96
N PHE A 102 1.71 2.79 2.53
CA PHE A 102 1.64 1.41 2.95
C PHE A 102 1.96 1.28 4.44
N ALA A 103 0.94 1.33 5.29
CA ALA A 103 1.06 1.29 6.75
C ALA A 103 -0.15 0.62 7.40
N GLY A 104 0.00 0.19 8.66
CA GLY A 104 -1.10 -0.37 9.47
C GLY A 104 -0.75 -1.68 10.19
N THR A 105 0.23 -2.46 9.72
CA THR A 105 0.63 -3.69 10.39
C THR A 105 1.19 -3.44 11.80
N ASN A 106 1.90 -2.33 12.00
CA ASN A 106 2.43 -1.96 13.32
C ASN A 106 1.35 -1.36 14.23
N ASP A 107 0.33 -0.69 13.67
CA ASP A 107 -0.84 -0.24 14.43
C ASP A 107 -1.61 -1.44 14.99
N PHE A 108 -1.84 -2.48 14.17
CA PHE A 108 -2.41 -3.74 14.63
C PHE A 108 -1.57 -4.36 15.75
N ASN A 109 -0.26 -4.52 15.53
CA ASN A 109 0.63 -5.18 16.48
C ASN A 109 0.72 -4.43 17.83
N SER A 110 0.63 -3.12 17.82
CA SER A 110 0.64 -2.30 19.04
C SER A 110 -0.71 -2.20 19.74
N GLY A 111 -1.77 -2.80 19.18
CA GLY A 111 -3.11 -2.71 19.75
C GLY A 111 -3.68 -1.29 19.70
N THR A 112 -3.48 -0.57 18.59
CA THR A 112 -4.10 0.75 18.39
C THR A 112 -5.61 0.58 18.24
N PRO A 113 -6.47 1.23 19.06
CA PRO A 113 -7.93 1.17 18.90
C PRO A 113 -8.36 1.66 17.51
N LEU A 114 -9.38 1.04 16.91
CA LEU A 114 -9.85 1.46 15.58
C LEU A 114 -10.42 2.89 15.59
N GLY A 115 -11.18 3.24 16.63
CA GLY A 115 -11.89 4.53 16.70
C GLY A 115 -12.96 4.70 15.65
N GLU A 116 -13.45 5.93 15.51
CA GLU A 116 -14.50 6.30 14.58
C GLU A 116 -13.98 7.27 13.52
N TRP A 117 -14.54 7.22 12.30
CA TRP A 117 -14.20 8.19 11.23
C TRP A 117 -14.67 9.60 11.56
N TYR A 118 -15.77 9.72 12.28
CA TYR A 118 -16.44 10.99 12.51
C TYR A 118 -16.88 11.14 13.96
N THR A 119 -16.84 12.37 14.44
CA THR A 119 -17.65 12.83 15.57
C THR A 119 -18.94 13.48 15.05
N THR A 120 -19.98 13.54 15.87
CA THR A 120 -21.26 14.15 15.51
C THR A 120 -21.62 15.28 16.47
N GLY A 121 -22.30 16.30 15.96
CA GLY A 121 -22.82 17.43 16.76
C GLY A 121 -23.98 18.11 16.07
N GLU A 122 -24.88 18.69 16.88
CA GLU A 122 -26.01 19.46 16.39
C GLU A 122 -25.58 20.89 16.03
N VAL A 123 -25.82 21.31 14.78
CA VAL A 123 -25.44 22.63 14.28
C VAL A 123 -26.56 23.23 13.42
N PRO A 124 -26.76 24.58 13.46
CA PRO A 124 -27.63 25.24 12.53
C PRO A 124 -27.07 25.14 11.10
N VAL A 125 -27.93 24.86 10.12
CA VAL A 125 -27.61 24.84 8.70
C VAL A 125 -28.68 25.57 7.92
N GLU A 126 -28.28 26.40 6.97
CA GLU A 126 -29.19 27.02 6.01
C GLU A 126 -29.65 25.97 5.01
N VAL A 127 -30.96 25.87 4.79
CA VAL A 127 -31.54 24.83 3.92
C VAL A 127 -32.15 25.40 2.65
N SER A 128 -33.03 26.42 2.75
CA SER A 128 -33.66 27.06 1.58
C SER A 128 -34.22 28.43 1.98
N GLY A 129 -33.84 29.47 1.24
CA GLY A 129 -34.17 30.85 1.61
C GLY A 129 -33.59 31.21 2.99
N PRO A 130 -34.24 32.10 3.78
CA PRO A 130 -33.71 32.53 5.10
C PRO A 130 -33.97 31.52 6.23
N ARG A 131 -34.23 30.25 5.89
CA ARG A 131 -34.54 29.21 6.88
C ARG A 131 -33.27 28.52 7.37
N SER A 132 -33.12 28.46 8.68
CA SER A 132 -32.10 27.69 9.36
C SER A 132 -32.77 26.54 10.13
N GLU A 133 -32.19 25.35 10.02
CA GLU A 133 -32.62 24.15 10.76
C GLU A 133 -31.46 23.61 11.57
N ILE A 134 -31.76 22.98 12.71
CA ILE A 134 -30.75 22.23 13.46
C ILE A 134 -30.65 20.85 12.86
N ARG A 135 -29.44 20.46 12.43
CA ARG A 135 -29.14 19.13 11.89
C ARG A 135 -27.89 18.54 12.50
N THR A 136 -27.85 17.21 12.57
CA THR A 136 -26.67 16.49 12.97
C THR A 136 -25.59 16.60 11.90
N ARG A 137 -24.47 17.22 12.24
CA ARG A 137 -23.29 17.34 11.39
C ARG A 137 -22.25 16.31 11.80
N ARG A 138 -21.67 15.60 10.82
CA ARG A 138 -20.45 14.79 11.00
C ARG A 138 -19.22 15.65 10.76
N THR A 139 -18.22 15.52 11.65
CA THR A 139 -16.91 16.13 11.51
C THR A 139 -15.87 15.02 11.61
N LEU A 140 -14.82 15.04 10.79
CA LEU A 140 -13.75 14.05 10.86
C LEU A 140 -13.15 13.99 12.27
N SER A 141 -13.02 12.79 12.81
CA SER A 141 -12.33 12.55 14.08
C SER A 141 -10.83 12.72 13.87
N MET A 142 -10.21 13.65 14.60
CA MET A 142 -8.75 13.88 14.61
C MET A 142 -8.11 13.30 15.87
N ASP A 143 -8.61 12.16 16.35
CA ASP A 143 -8.10 11.47 17.51
C ASP A 143 -6.85 10.65 17.15
N GLY A 144 -5.66 11.17 17.49
CA GLY A 144 -4.36 10.52 17.22
C GLY A 144 -4.11 9.22 18.01
N ASP A 145 -4.95 8.91 18.99
CA ASP A 145 -4.87 7.66 19.75
C ASP A 145 -5.62 6.50 19.07
N THR A 146 -6.41 6.80 18.02
CA THR A 146 -7.16 5.79 17.26
C THR A 146 -6.67 5.67 15.82
N PHE A 147 -6.81 4.48 15.26
CA PHE A 147 -6.33 4.15 13.91
C PHE A 147 -7.00 5.02 12.83
N ARG A 148 -8.34 5.12 12.85
CA ARG A 148 -9.09 5.97 11.91
C ARG A 148 -8.77 7.46 12.08
N GLY A 149 -8.59 7.90 13.31
CA GLY A 149 -8.19 9.27 13.60
C GLY A 149 -6.78 9.61 13.11
N ARG A 150 -5.81 8.69 13.24
CA ARG A 150 -4.45 8.80 12.66
C ARG A 150 -4.49 8.92 11.15
N ILE A 151 -5.31 8.09 10.48
CA ILE A 151 -5.51 8.18 9.03
C ILE A 151 -6.10 9.55 8.67
N ASN A 152 -7.11 10.03 9.39
CA ASN A 152 -7.71 11.34 9.16
C ASN A 152 -6.69 12.47 9.29
N ILE A 153 -5.82 12.45 10.31
CA ILE A 153 -4.76 13.43 10.49
C ILE A 153 -3.79 13.43 9.30
N ALA A 154 -3.32 12.25 8.89
CA ALA A 154 -2.39 12.11 7.77
C ALA A 154 -3.03 12.58 6.45
N MET A 155 -4.25 12.15 6.17
CA MET A 155 -4.96 12.51 4.94
C MET A 155 -5.35 13.99 4.89
N SER A 156 -5.72 14.59 6.03
CA SER A 156 -5.97 16.02 6.12
C SER A 156 -4.72 16.83 5.78
N TYR A 157 -3.56 16.41 6.30
CA TYR A 157 -2.28 17.03 5.95
C TYR A 157 -1.99 16.94 4.45
N LEU A 158 -2.18 15.76 3.87
CA LEU A 158 -1.92 15.53 2.43
C LEU A 158 -2.84 16.37 1.55
N LYS A 159 -4.14 16.39 1.83
CA LYS A 159 -5.10 17.20 1.07
C LYS A 159 -4.81 18.70 1.16
N ALA A 160 -4.29 19.18 2.29
CA ALA A 160 -3.92 20.58 2.48
C ALA A 160 -2.60 20.98 1.78
N ASN A 161 -1.62 20.06 1.73
CA ASN A 161 -0.26 20.38 1.27
C ASN A 161 0.10 19.82 -0.12
N PHE A 162 -0.67 18.84 -0.62
CA PHE A 162 -0.49 18.18 -1.90
C PHE A 162 -1.85 18.00 -2.63
N PRO A 163 -2.65 19.07 -2.79
CA PRO A 163 -4.04 18.97 -3.24
C PRO A 163 -4.19 18.44 -4.68
N ASP A 164 -3.19 18.66 -5.51
CA ASP A 164 -3.09 18.32 -6.93
C ASP A 164 -2.35 17.01 -7.21
N LYS A 165 -1.86 16.33 -6.17
CA LYS A 165 -1.10 15.09 -6.32
C LYS A 165 -1.98 13.85 -6.15
N GLN A 166 -1.62 12.80 -6.91
CA GLN A 166 -2.28 11.51 -6.75
C GLN A 166 -1.85 10.86 -5.44
N VAL A 167 -2.78 10.63 -4.53
CA VAL A 167 -2.57 9.85 -3.30
C VAL A 167 -3.24 8.50 -3.45
N ILE A 168 -2.51 7.41 -3.17
CA ILE A 168 -3.00 6.03 -3.25
C ILE A 168 -2.71 5.33 -1.93
N LEU A 169 -3.74 4.72 -1.34
CA LEU A 169 -3.59 3.90 -0.14
C LEU A 169 -3.32 2.45 -0.54
N LEU A 170 -2.43 1.79 0.20
CA LEU A 170 -2.17 0.36 0.07
C LEU A 170 -2.59 -0.32 1.36
N THR A 171 -3.40 -1.37 1.28
CA THR A 171 -3.72 -2.15 2.48
C THR A 171 -2.51 -2.89 3.00
N PRO A 172 -2.38 -3.13 4.32
CA PRO A 172 -1.43 -4.10 4.84
C PRO A 172 -1.61 -5.46 4.15
N ILE A 173 -0.51 -6.17 3.89
CA ILE A 173 -0.54 -7.56 3.42
C ILE A 173 -0.82 -8.52 4.58
N HIS A 174 -1.12 -9.77 4.27
CA HIS A 174 -1.17 -10.84 5.26
C HIS A 174 0.13 -10.94 6.04
N ARG A 175 0.03 -11.22 7.34
CA ARG A 175 1.19 -11.30 8.23
C ARG A 175 1.29 -12.64 8.93
N GLY A 176 2.49 -13.21 8.92
CA GLY A 176 2.79 -14.41 9.68
C GLY A 176 3.51 -14.11 10.99
N TYR A 177 3.90 -15.17 11.68
CA TYR A 177 4.70 -15.11 12.89
C TYR A 177 6.05 -14.42 12.65
N ALA A 178 6.47 -13.59 13.62
CA ALA A 178 7.80 -13.00 13.62
C ALA A 178 8.40 -12.97 15.02
N ARG A 179 9.73 -13.19 15.13
CA ARG A 179 10.50 -13.11 16.37
C ARG A 179 11.81 -12.37 16.13
N PHE A 180 11.91 -11.18 16.69
CA PHE A 180 13.08 -10.30 16.59
C PHE A 180 13.91 -10.27 17.88
N GLY A 181 13.68 -11.21 18.79
CA GLY A 181 14.30 -11.35 20.11
C GLY A 181 13.28 -11.81 21.12
N ASP A 182 13.72 -12.03 22.37
CA ASP A 182 12.84 -12.58 23.41
C ASP A 182 11.73 -11.61 23.83
N ASN A 183 11.95 -10.33 23.67
CA ASN A 183 11.00 -9.28 24.04
C ASN A 183 10.22 -8.72 22.83
N ASN A 184 10.41 -9.26 21.62
CA ASN A 184 9.70 -8.85 20.44
C ASN A 184 9.27 -10.08 19.63
N ILE A 185 8.21 -10.71 20.11
CA ILE A 185 7.55 -11.86 19.47
C ILE A 185 6.17 -11.38 19.02
N GLN A 186 5.89 -11.56 17.75
CA GLN A 186 4.64 -11.14 17.12
C GLN A 186 3.92 -12.37 16.58
N PRO A 187 2.78 -12.74 17.17
CA PRO A 187 1.93 -13.82 16.66
C PRO A 187 1.49 -13.54 15.22
N ASP A 188 1.16 -14.58 14.48
CA ASP A 188 0.54 -14.45 13.17
C ASP A 188 -0.88 -13.88 13.25
N GLU A 189 -1.46 -13.55 12.11
CA GLU A 189 -2.78 -12.90 12.01
C GLU A 189 -3.97 -13.77 12.44
N SER A 190 -3.78 -15.06 12.69
CA SER A 190 -4.83 -15.91 13.25
C SER A 190 -5.11 -15.62 14.72
N TYR A 191 -4.23 -14.86 15.38
CA TYR A 191 -4.41 -14.37 16.74
C TYR A 191 -4.84 -12.90 16.74
N PRO A 192 -5.78 -12.51 17.60
CA PRO A 192 -6.13 -11.12 17.79
C PRO A 192 -5.00 -10.37 18.54
N ASN A 193 -4.97 -9.06 18.40
CA ASN A 193 -4.10 -8.21 19.19
C ASN A 193 -4.59 -8.07 20.65
N SER A 194 -3.90 -7.23 21.45
CA SER A 194 -4.23 -7.00 22.87
C SER A 194 -5.64 -6.42 23.12
N LEU A 195 -6.30 -5.92 22.10
CA LEU A 195 -7.68 -5.41 22.15
C LEU A 195 -8.72 -6.44 21.67
N GLY A 196 -8.31 -7.65 21.32
CA GLY A 196 -9.20 -8.66 20.75
C GLY A 196 -9.56 -8.42 19.28
N LEU A 197 -8.83 -7.54 18.57
CA LEU A 197 -9.07 -7.24 17.17
C LEU A 197 -8.13 -8.05 16.28
N TYR A 198 -8.64 -8.55 15.15
CA TYR A 198 -7.86 -9.24 14.14
C TYR A 198 -7.27 -8.24 13.11
N ALA A 199 -6.26 -8.68 12.36
CA ALA A 199 -5.56 -7.83 11.39
C ALA A 199 -6.46 -7.31 10.26
N ASP A 200 -7.46 -8.10 9.87
CA ASP A 200 -8.47 -7.75 8.85
C ASP A 200 -9.25 -6.48 9.19
N ALA A 201 -9.53 -6.21 10.48
CA ALA A 201 -10.20 -4.98 10.90
C ALA A 201 -9.38 -3.70 10.54
N TYR A 202 -8.06 -3.78 10.56
CA TYR A 202 -7.17 -2.68 10.14
C TYR A 202 -7.08 -2.58 8.61
N VAL A 203 -7.08 -3.72 7.92
CA VAL A 203 -7.18 -3.78 6.44
C VAL A 203 -8.46 -3.10 5.97
N ASP A 204 -9.61 -3.45 6.58
CA ASP A 204 -10.90 -2.88 6.23
C ASP A 204 -10.97 -1.38 6.51
N ALA A 205 -10.39 -0.91 7.62
CA ALA A 205 -10.32 0.52 7.89
C ALA A 205 -9.50 1.28 6.83
N VAL A 206 -8.40 0.72 6.29
CA VAL A 206 -7.67 1.34 5.17
C VAL A 206 -8.54 1.37 3.90
N LYS A 207 -9.34 0.34 3.63
CA LYS A 207 -10.28 0.32 2.50
C LYS A 207 -11.39 1.36 2.66
N GLU A 208 -11.95 1.50 3.87
CA GLU A 208 -12.94 2.53 4.20
C GLU A 208 -12.39 3.95 3.99
N ALA A 209 -11.10 4.18 4.32
CA ALA A 209 -10.44 5.47 4.15
C ALA A 209 -10.49 6.00 2.72
N ALA A 210 -10.49 5.11 1.73
CA ALA A 210 -10.61 5.47 0.31
C ALA A 210 -11.90 6.26 0.03
N ASN A 211 -13.03 5.79 0.59
CA ASN A 211 -14.32 6.46 0.46
C ASN A 211 -14.39 7.74 1.28
N VAL A 212 -13.81 7.76 2.48
CA VAL A 212 -13.81 8.94 3.36
C VAL A 212 -13.05 10.10 2.72
N TRP A 213 -11.92 9.81 2.06
CA TRP A 213 -10.97 10.81 1.56
C TRP A 213 -10.97 10.99 0.05
N ALA A 214 -11.82 10.27 -0.68
CA ALA A 214 -11.89 10.27 -2.15
C ALA A 214 -10.50 10.05 -2.78
N VAL A 215 -9.86 8.92 -2.41
CA VAL A 215 -8.58 8.47 -2.96
C VAL A 215 -8.68 7.00 -3.33
N PRO A 216 -7.92 6.50 -4.33
CA PRO A 216 -7.88 5.08 -4.63
C PRO A 216 -7.25 4.28 -3.48
N VAL A 217 -7.69 3.04 -3.33
CA VAL A 217 -7.04 2.03 -2.51
C VAL A 217 -6.67 0.82 -3.38
N ILE A 218 -5.46 0.31 -3.19
CA ILE A 218 -5.05 -0.97 -3.75
C ILE A 218 -5.02 -1.99 -2.61
N ASP A 219 -5.91 -2.98 -2.69
CA ASP A 219 -6.04 -4.02 -1.67
C ASP A 219 -4.97 -5.10 -1.85
N LEU A 220 -3.72 -4.79 -1.42
CA LEU A 220 -2.61 -5.74 -1.46
C LEU A 220 -2.86 -6.98 -0.60
N ASN A 221 -3.68 -6.87 0.45
CA ASN A 221 -4.06 -8.02 1.27
C ASN A 221 -4.65 -9.13 0.39
N SER A 222 -5.59 -8.79 -0.49
CA SER A 222 -6.26 -9.77 -1.34
C SER A 222 -5.49 -10.14 -2.61
N ILE A 223 -4.74 -9.20 -3.22
CA ILE A 223 -4.26 -9.39 -4.61
C ILE A 223 -2.78 -9.75 -4.75
N CYS A 224 -1.94 -9.52 -3.73
CA CYS A 224 -0.50 -9.80 -3.84
C CYS A 224 -0.16 -11.30 -3.82
N GLY A 225 -1.10 -12.15 -3.44
CA GLY A 225 -0.94 -13.61 -3.41
C GLY A 225 0.09 -14.10 -2.38
N LEU A 226 0.34 -13.32 -1.32
CA LEU A 226 1.19 -13.70 -0.20
C LEU A 226 0.30 -14.17 0.96
N TYR A 227 0.47 -15.42 1.40
CA TYR A 227 -0.26 -15.99 2.53
C TYR A 227 0.70 -16.70 3.49
N PRO A 228 1.31 -15.98 4.45
CA PRO A 228 2.43 -16.47 5.26
C PRO A 228 2.09 -17.66 6.17
N ASN A 229 0.81 -17.87 6.50
CA ASN A 229 0.37 -18.98 7.34
C ASN A 229 0.35 -20.34 6.59
N ALA A 230 0.47 -20.32 5.25
CA ALA A 230 0.73 -21.55 4.49
C ALA A 230 2.25 -21.78 4.38
N ASP A 231 2.72 -22.97 4.78
CA ASP A 231 4.15 -23.33 4.74
C ASP A 231 4.73 -23.28 3.33
N SER A 232 3.93 -23.55 2.31
CA SER A 232 4.32 -23.42 0.90
C SER A 232 4.67 -21.98 0.49
N HIS A 233 4.17 -20.97 1.24
CA HIS A 233 4.44 -19.56 1.02
C HIS A 233 5.58 -19.00 1.88
N ALA A 234 6.11 -19.78 2.83
CA ALA A 234 7.23 -19.34 3.68
C ALA A 234 8.45 -18.88 2.87
N ARG A 235 8.65 -19.43 1.67
CA ARG A 235 9.71 -19.04 0.72
C ARG A 235 9.68 -17.57 0.26
N TYR A 236 8.57 -16.88 0.41
CA TYR A 236 8.40 -15.47 0.03
C TYR A 236 8.70 -14.50 1.16
N PHE A 237 9.09 -15.00 2.32
CA PHE A 237 9.36 -14.20 3.51
C PHE A 237 10.82 -14.30 3.93
N HIS A 238 11.24 -13.38 4.77
CA HIS A 238 12.64 -13.23 5.18
C HIS A 238 13.23 -14.53 5.76
N ASP A 239 12.50 -15.13 6.71
CA ASP A 239 12.89 -16.41 7.29
C ASP A 239 11.65 -17.27 7.59
N ALA A 240 11.68 -18.50 7.09
CA ALA A 240 10.55 -19.44 7.17
C ALA A 240 10.13 -19.81 8.60
N ARG A 241 11.02 -19.62 9.58
CA ARG A 241 10.79 -20.02 10.99
C ARG A 241 10.63 -18.84 11.93
N SER A 242 11.36 -17.75 11.68
CA SER A 242 11.48 -16.64 12.61
C SER A 242 10.92 -15.32 12.08
N ASP A 243 10.68 -15.18 10.76
CA ASP A 243 10.16 -13.93 10.19
C ASP A 243 9.34 -14.16 8.91
N ARG A 244 8.06 -14.43 9.09
CA ARG A 244 7.06 -14.45 8.03
C ARG A 244 6.22 -13.17 8.00
N LEU A 245 6.71 -12.09 8.62
CA LEU A 245 6.14 -10.75 8.55
C LEU A 245 6.73 -9.95 7.39
N HIS A 246 8.07 -9.98 7.23
CA HIS A 246 8.75 -9.24 6.19
C HIS A 246 8.89 -10.09 4.93
N PRO A 247 8.34 -9.65 3.79
CA PRO A 247 8.60 -10.30 2.51
C PRO A 247 10.08 -10.21 2.14
N ASN A 248 10.63 -11.28 1.58
CA ASN A 248 11.95 -11.25 0.93
C ASN A 248 11.85 -10.68 -0.50
N ALA A 249 12.93 -10.71 -1.27
CA ALA A 249 12.94 -10.15 -2.63
C ALA A 249 11.87 -10.77 -3.54
N GLU A 250 11.61 -12.08 -3.45
CA GLU A 250 10.54 -12.73 -4.23
C GLU A 250 9.13 -12.27 -3.77
N GLY A 251 8.93 -12.10 -2.46
CA GLY A 251 7.69 -11.55 -1.90
C GLY A 251 7.45 -10.11 -2.34
N HIS A 252 8.48 -9.27 -2.28
CA HIS A 252 8.43 -7.90 -2.78
C HIS A 252 8.17 -7.83 -4.30
N TYR A 253 8.72 -8.77 -5.08
CA TYR A 253 8.41 -8.88 -6.50
C TYR A 253 6.93 -9.16 -6.76
N ARG A 254 6.30 -10.07 -5.98
CA ARG A 254 4.86 -10.35 -6.09
C ARG A 254 4.02 -9.12 -5.77
N MET A 255 4.36 -8.39 -4.70
CA MET A 255 3.70 -7.11 -4.37
C MET A 255 3.83 -6.12 -5.52
N ALA A 256 5.05 -5.92 -6.03
CA ALA A 256 5.31 -4.99 -7.13
C ALA A 256 4.55 -5.36 -8.40
N LYS A 257 4.46 -6.65 -8.73
CA LYS A 257 3.72 -7.12 -9.89
C LYS A 257 2.23 -6.80 -9.76
N ALA A 258 1.62 -7.08 -8.61
CA ALA A 258 0.23 -6.71 -8.33
C ALA A 258 0.02 -5.20 -8.42
N LEU A 259 0.91 -4.41 -7.80
CA LEU A 259 0.88 -2.95 -7.85
C LEU A 259 1.03 -2.42 -9.28
N ALA A 260 1.94 -2.95 -10.10
CA ALA A 260 2.16 -2.48 -11.46
C ALA A 260 0.89 -2.60 -12.32
N TYR A 261 0.15 -3.71 -12.21
CA TYR A 261 -1.13 -3.88 -12.91
C TYR A 261 -2.20 -2.90 -12.40
N GLN A 262 -2.32 -2.70 -11.09
CA GLN A 262 -3.31 -1.77 -10.52
C GLN A 262 -2.97 -0.32 -10.87
N LEU A 263 -1.71 0.08 -10.73
CA LEU A 263 -1.25 1.43 -11.06
C LEU A 263 -1.45 1.79 -12.54
N SER A 264 -1.45 0.80 -13.43
CA SER A 264 -1.72 1.03 -14.85
C SER A 264 -3.15 1.56 -15.11
N SER A 265 -4.09 1.38 -14.18
CA SER A 265 -5.46 1.88 -14.27
C SER A 265 -5.68 3.24 -13.58
N TYR A 266 -4.70 3.75 -12.84
CA TYR A 266 -4.80 5.03 -12.14
C TYR A 266 -3.92 6.10 -12.80
N PRO A 267 -4.34 7.38 -12.78
CA PRO A 267 -3.49 8.45 -13.26
C PRO A 267 -2.21 8.56 -12.40
N ALA A 268 -1.09 8.96 -13.03
CA ALA A 268 0.16 9.19 -12.31
C ALA A 268 0.12 10.50 -11.50
N ASN A 269 -0.64 11.49 -11.97
CA ASN A 269 -0.92 12.76 -11.30
C ASN A 269 -2.24 13.33 -11.83
N PHE A 270 -2.71 14.45 -11.28
CA PHE A 270 -3.90 15.17 -11.73
C PHE A 270 -3.59 16.43 -12.57
N GLU A 271 -2.31 16.73 -12.81
CA GLU A 271 -1.85 17.84 -13.67
C GLU A 271 -1.24 17.36 -14.98
#